data_aa4aae1a387837b484820187eba8ccd5
#
_entry.id   aa4aae1a387837b484820187eba8ccd5
#
_cell.length_a   1.000
_cell.length_b   1.000
_cell.length_c   1.000
_cell.angle_alpha   90.00
_cell.angle_beta   90.00
_cell.angle_gamma   90.00
#
_symmetry.space_group_name_H-M   'P 1'
#
loop_
_entity.id
_entity.type
_entity.pdbx_description
1 polymer ?
#
loop_
_entity_poly.entity_id
_entity_poly.type
_entity_poly.pdbx_seq_one_letter_code
_entity_poly.pdbx_strand_id
1 'polypeptide(L)'
;MSTVFATEASRVCKRIDAVRRKDSLVFPIFTDPHTHTLTEDGMENLFAALASLANTIKPDGVIALGDNLAMLGRECHATNDEIAGLLRGIFDRCAAMFACPVYPVNGNHDGIGTDFFKPDFWYAVSRAYDQNTAVREGESAYYYVDFPGVRMVCLSLPSDSELAAEHPTPAWEYGDAQLRWLAHTALACDCPVLLVMHVPFYYEYLGDPVPMLGTWNGTHATESTIAALCGWIADRDVAKEIFAAFQNHTVYDNAAVGIHMAPSGARACLIAALSGHMHNDSFWLPGEKRNTGDVESGGTNALPCAQFVTASSNPAVNPDLRGHETVPATLDIAVVTPCERTITLVRYGDGEDRMWHW
;
A
#
# COMPACT_ATOMS: atom_id res chain seq x y z
N MET A 1 -16.28 -23.72 4.58
CA MET A 1 -16.21 -22.25 4.58
C MET A 1 -17.26 -21.75 5.56
N SER A 2 -16.91 -20.90 6.52
CA SER A 2 -17.87 -20.36 7.49
C SER A 2 -18.94 -19.57 6.75
N THR A 3 -20.20 -19.66 7.19
CA THR A 3 -21.34 -18.92 6.61
C THR A 3 -21.11 -17.40 6.63
N VAL A 4 -20.33 -16.89 7.59
CA VAL A 4 -20.01 -15.47 7.73
C VAL A 4 -19.25 -14.95 6.51
N PHE A 5 -18.15 -15.61 6.10
CA PHE A 5 -17.36 -15.19 4.94
C PHE A 5 -18.16 -15.24 3.63
N ALA A 6 -18.96 -16.29 3.42
CA ALA A 6 -19.78 -16.41 2.22
C ALA A 6 -20.88 -15.34 2.14
N THR A 7 -21.50 -15.01 3.28
CA THR A 7 -22.51 -13.95 3.36
C THR A 7 -21.88 -12.58 3.06
N GLU A 8 -20.73 -12.31 3.65
CA GLU A 8 -20.01 -11.06 3.41
C GLU A 8 -19.56 -10.93 1.95
N ALA A 9 -18.98 -11.98 1.37
CA ALA A 9 -18.60 -11.98 -0.04
C ALA A 9 -19.79 -11.68 -0.96
N SER A 10 -20.97 -12.26 -0.67
CA SER A 10 -22.19 -11.98 -1.43
C SER A 10 -22.62 -10.50 -1.31
N ARG A 11 -22.50 -9.92 -0.11
CA ARG A 11 -22.78 -8.50 0.14
C ARG A 11 -21.83 -7.60 -0.66
N VAL A 12 -20.55 -7.90 -0.62
CA VAL A 12 -19.49 -7.16 -1.32
C VAL A 12 -19.70 -7.26 -2.84
N CYS A 13 -19.97 -8.44 -3.38
CA CYS A 13 -20.21 -8.60 -4.82
C CYS A 13 -21.35 -7.73 -5.34
N LYS A 14 -22.46 -7.65 -4.62
CA LYS A 14 -23.57 -6.77 -5.00
C LYS A 14 -23.15 -5.30 -5.07
N ARG A 15 -22.28 -4.85 -4.17
CA ARG A 15 -21.76 -3.48 -4.16
C ARG A 15 -20.77 -3.26 -5.30
N ILE A 16 -19.90 -4.23 -5.58
CA ILE A 16 -19.01 -4.19 -6.75
C ILE A 16 -19.85 -4.10 -8.05
N ASP A 17 -20.86 -4.94 -8.21
CA ASP A 17 -21.71 -4.94 -9.39
C ASP A 17 -22.45 -3.61 -9.58
N ALA A 18 -22.79 -2.91 -8.49
CA ALA A 18 -23.44 -1.60 -8.56
C ALA A 18 -22.53 -0.50 -9.16
N VAL A 19 -21.20 -0.59 -8.91
CA VAL A 19 -20.23 0.43 -9.35
C VAL A 19 -19.42 -0.01 -10.56
N ARG A 20 -19.34 -1.32 -10.85
CA ARG A 20 -18.54 -1.87 -11.95
C ARG A 20 -19.18 -1.53 -13.32
N ARG A 21 -18.32 -1.22 -14.29
CA ARG A 21 -18.66 -1.04 -15.70
C ARG A 21 -17.85 -2.03 -16.55
N LYS A 22 -18.08 -2.00 -17.85
CA LYS A 22 -17.41 -2.92 -18.79
C LYS A 22 -15.88 -2.77 -18.81
N ASP A 23 -15.39 -1.55 -18.62
CA ASP A 23 -13.99 -1.18 -18.62
C ASP A 23 -13.38 -1.07 -17.21
N SER A 24 -14.12 -1.44 -16.17
CA SER A 24 -13.60 -1.40 -14.81
C SER A 24 -12.56 -2.47 -14.57
N LEU A 25 -11.50 -2.06 -13.88
CA LEU A 25 -10.48 -2.95 -13.31
C LEU A 25 -10.84 -3.22 -11.84
N VAL A 26 -10.63 -4.45 -11.40
CA VAL A 26 -11.01 -4.90 -10.04
C VAL A 26 -9.79 -5.50 -9.34
N PHE A 27 -9.45 -4.97 -8.18
CA PHE A 27 -8.31 -5.42 -7.39
C PHE A 27 -8.71 -5.65 -5.93
N PRO A 28 -8.80 -6.90 -5.44
CA PRO A 28 -8.76 -7.15 -4.01
C PRO A 28 -7.43 -6.63 -3.43
N ILE A 29 -7.53 -5.94 -2.30
CA ILE A 29 -6.40 -5.33 -1.60
C ILE A 29 -6.38 -5.84 -0.18
N PHE A 30 -5.23 -6.33 0.27
CA PHE A 30 -4.96 -6.58 1.67
C PHE A 30 -3.65 -5.93 2.09
N THR A 31 -3.54 -5.62 3.36
CA THR A 31 -2.38 -4.95 3.95
C THR A 31 -2.22 -5.34 5.41
N ASP A 32 -1.02 -5.22 5.91
CA ASP A 32 -0.71 -5.33 7.34
C ASP A 32 -1.30 -6.61 8.01
N PRO A 33 -1.26 -7.80 7.36
CA PRO A 33 -1.74 -9.01 8.01
C PRO A 33 -0.84 -9.43 9.17
N HIS A 34 0.41 -8.97 9.22
CA HIS A 34 1.38 -9.23 10.29
C HIS A 34 1.42 -10.69 10.72
N THR A 35 1.67 -11.57 9.76
CA THR A 35 1.71 -13.01 10.01
C THR A 35 2.91 -13.42 10.83
N HIS A 36 2.81 -14.55 11.51
CA HIS A 36 3.86 -15.22 12.31
C HIS A 36 4.20 -14.65 13.70
N THR A 37 3.57 -13.56 14.17
CA THR A 37 3.85 -13.08 15.54
C THR A 37 2.65 -12.93 16.45
N LEU A 38 1.44 -12.72 15.93
CA LEU A 38 0.32 -12.37 16.81
C LEU A 38 -0.77 -13.42 16.92
N THR A 39 -1.15 -14.08 15.85
CA THR A 39 -2.05 -15.25 15.87
C THR A 39 -2.06 -15.93 14.51
N GLU A 40 -1.98 -17.26 14.47
CA GLU A 40 -2.20 -18.05 13.26
C GLU A 40 -3.61 -17.82 12.68
N ASP A 41 -4.58 -17.50 13.53
CA ASP A 41 -5.97 -17.28 13.15
C ASP A 41 -6.17 -16.09 12.21
N GLY A 42 -5.36 -15.02 12.33
CA GLY A 42 -5.47 -13.84 11.47
C GLY A 42 -5.24 -14.14 9.99
N MET A 43 -4.26 -15.00 9.69
CA MET A 43 -3.96 -15.43 8.31
C MET A 43 -5.04 -16.34 7.74
N GLU A 44 -5.51 -17.30 8.52
CA GLU A 44 -6.56 -18.21 8.05
C GLU A 44 -7.87 -17.45 7.80
N ASN A 45 -8.18 -16.44 8.58
CA ASN A 45 -9.31 -15.55 8.38
C ASN A 45 -9.15 -14.72 7.10
N LEU A 46 -7.97 -14.13 6.86
CA LEU A 46 -7.65 -13.44 5.62
C LEU A 46 -7.84 -14.34 4.41
N PHE A 47 -7.27 -15.54 4.43
CA PHE A 47 -7.40 -16.48 3.33
C PHE A 47 -8.82 -17.01 3.16
N ALA A 48 -9.58 -17.18 4.24
CA ALA A 48 -11.00 -17.53 4.15
C ALA A 48 -11.84 -16.41 3.48
N ALA A 49 -11.53 -15.15 3.80
CA ALA A 49 -12.14 -14.00 3.15
C ALA A 49 -11.80 -13.93 1.66
N LEU A 50 -10.50 -14.02 1.31
CA LEU A 50 -10.03 -14.03 -0.07
C LEU A 50 -10.62 -15.20 -0.87
N ALA A 51 -10.67 -16.41 -0.31
CA ALA A 51 -11.26 -17.58 -0.94
C ALA A 51 -12.77 -17.41 -1.17
N SER A 52 -13.47 -16.74 -0.26
CA SER A 52 -14.90 -16.45 -0.44
C SER A 52 -15.15 -15.47 -1.59
N LEU A 53 -14.27 -14.49 -1.77
CA LEU A 53 -14.29 -13.54 -2.89
C LEU A 53 -13.93 -14.21 -4.22
N ALA A 54 -12.90 -15.07 -4.23
CA ALA A 54 -12.41 -15.73 -5.43
C ALA A 54 -13.49 -16.56 -6.15
N ASN A 55 -14.50 -17.04 -5.41
CA ASN A 55 -15.63 -17.75 -5.98
C ASN A 55 -16.67 -16.83 -6.64
N THR A 56 -16.57 -15.52 -6.45
CA THR A 56 -17.62 -14.57 -6.79
C THR A 56 -17.15 -13.44 -7.70
N ILE A 57 -15.89 -13.06 -7.63
CA ILE A 57 -15.30 -12.02 -8.47
C ILE A 57 -14.18 -12.57 -9.34
N LYS A 58 -13.98 -11.93 -10.49
CA LYS A 58 -12.82 -12.15 -11.36
C LYS A 58 -11.99 -10.85 -11.36
N PRO A 59 -10.94 -10.78 -10.54
CA PRO A 59 -10.11 -9.60 -10.47
C PRO A 59 -9.09 -9.57 -11.62
N ASP A 60 -8.59 -8.37 -11.90
CA ASP A 60 -7.49 -8.13 -12.83
C ASP A 60 -6.12 -8.36 -12.17
N GLY A 61 -6.09 -8.43 -10.87
CA GLY A 61 -4.94 -8.76 -10.03
C GLY A 61 -5.27 -8.62 -8.55
N VAL A 62 -4.39 -9.09 -7.68
CA VAL A 62 -4.47 -8.90 -6.23
C VAL A 62 -3.35 -7.96 -5.81
N ILE A 63 -3.64 -6.94 -5.01
CA ILE A 63 -2.64 -6.02 -4.47
C ILE A 63 -2.36 -6.40 -3.02
N ALA A 64 -1.08 -6.70 -2.71
CA ALA A 64 -0.58 -6.90 -1.36
C ALA A 64 0.22 -5.65 -0.95
N LEU A 65 -0.36 -4.81 -0.09
CA LEU A 65 0.16 -3.48 0.22
C LEU A 65 1.27 -3.45 1.29
N GLY A 66 1.89 -4.58 1.59
CA GLY A 66 3.02 -4.63 2.52
C GLY A 66 2.64 -5.04 3.94
N ASP A 67 3.67 -5.14 4.78
CA ASP A 67 3.63 -5.68 6.15
C ASP A 67 2.94 -7.06 6.21
N ASN A 68 3.29 -7.88 5.20
CA ASN A 68 2.77 -9.24 5.07
C ASN A 68 3.24 -10.13 6.22
N LEU A 69 4.44 -9.88 6.70
CA LEU A 69 5.04 -10.54 7.87
C LEU A 69 5.07 -9.55 9.03
N ALA A 70 5.00 -10.09 10.24
CA ALA A 70 5.23 -9.31 11.45
C ALA A 70 6.68 -9.48 11.93
N MET A 71 7.64 -9.41 11.01
CA MET A 71 9.05 -9.56 11.34
C MET A 71 9.47 -8.41 12.23
N LEU A 72 9.50 -8.67 13.49
CA LEU A 72 9.97 -7.73 14.47
C LEU A 72 11.48 -7.81 14.55
N GLY A 73 12.13 -6.92 13.80
CA GLY A 73 13.44 -6.42 14.10
C GLY A 73 14.48 -7.45 14.56
N ARG A 74 15.49 -6.95 15.16
CA ARG A 74 16.74 -7.54 15.65
C ARG A 74 16.67 -8.88 16.40
N GLU A 75 15.50 -9.38 16.74
CA GLU A 75 15.29 -10.65 17.43
C GLU A 75 14.85 -11.79 16.51
N CYS A 76 14.58 -11.50 15.24
CA CYS A 76 14.27 -12.54 14.28
C CYS A 76 15.56 -13.17 13.73
N HIS A 77 15.78 -14.41 14.07
CA HIS A 77 16.91 -15.21 13.58
C HIS A 77 16.60 -15.95 12.27
N ALA A 78 15.50 -15.57 11.58
CA ALA A 78 15.14 -16.19 10.31
C ALA A 78 16.13 -15.78 9.22
N THR A 79 16.46 -16.71 8.37
CA THR A 79 17.30 -16.48 7.19
C THR A 79 16.49 -15.81 6.08
N ASN A 80 17.17 -15.18 5.11
CA ASN A 80 16.54 -14.62 3.92
C ASN A 80 15.69 -15.66 3.18
N ASP A 81 16.14 -16.90 3.09
CA ASP A 81 15.41 -17.98 2.42
C ASP A 81 14.12 -18.35 3.15
N GLU A 82 14.14 -18.37 4.47
CA GLU A 82 12.95 -18.62 5.28
C GLU A 82 11.93 -17.49 5.11
N ILE A 83 12.35 -16.24 5.17
CA ILE A 83 11.49 -15.07 4.94
C ILE A 83 10.91 -15.08 3.53
N ALA A 84 11.76 -15.32 2.53
CA ALA A 84 11.29 -15.44 1.15
C ALA A 84 10.28 -16.59 0.99
N GLY A 85 10.50 -17.70 1.69
CA GLY A 85 9.58 -18.84 1.73
C GLY A 85 8.21 -18.49 2.31
N LEU A 86 8.19 -17.73 3.41
CA LEU A 86 6.95 -17.26 4.04
C LEU A 86 6.17 -16.30 3.13
N LEU A 87 6.84 -15.30 2.58
CA LEU A 87 6.23 -14.35 1.63
C LEU A 87 5.68 -15.07 0.40
N ARG A 88 6.46 -15.97 -0.19
CA ARG A 88 6.00 -16.79 -1.32
C ARG A 88 4.78 -17.63 -0.95
N GLY A 89 4.74 -18.21 0.24
CA GLY A 89 3.58 -18.98 0.71
C GLY A 89 2.29 -18.15 0.73
N ILE A 90 2.37 -16.86 1.09
CA ILE A 90 1.22 -15.95 1.04
C ILE A 90 0.80 -15.68 -0.42
N PHE A 91 1.74 -15.30 -1.27
CA PHE A 91 1.45 -14.91 -2.64
C PHE A 91 1.04 -16.11 -3.51
N ASP A 92 1.61 -17.30 -3.30
CA ASP A 92 1.19 -18.55 -3.94
C ASP A 92 -0.28 -18.87 -3.65
N ARG A 93 -0.71 -18.71 -2.40
CA ARG A 93 -2.11 -18.92 -2.03
C ARG A 93 -3.03 -17.93 -2.74
N CYS A 94 -2.67 -16.65 -2.77
CA CYS A 94 -3.44 -15.61 -3.47
C CYS A 94 -3.52 -15.90 -4.98
N ALA A 95 -2.39 -16.18 -5.62
CA ALA A 95 -2.33 -16.47 -7.05
C ALA A 95 -3.15 -17.72 -7.42
N ALA A 96 -3.08 -18.77 -6.61
CA ALA A 96 -3.84 -19.99 -6.80
C ALA A 96 -5.35 -19.78 -6.63
N MET A 97 -5.78 -18.95 -5.66
CA MET A 97 -7.19 -18.67 -5.41
C MET A 97 -7.86 -17.91 -6.56
N PHE A 98 -7.20 -16.90 -7.09
CA PHE A 98 -7.79 -15.98 -8.07
C PHE A 98 -7.38 -16.29 -9.51
N ALA A 99 -6.36 -17.11 -9.72
CA ALA A 99 -5.76 -17.40 -11.03
C ALA A 99 -5.38 -16.11 -11.82
N CYS A 100 -4.90 -15.08 -11.10
CA CYS A 100 -4.50 -13.80 -11.64
C CYS A 100 -3.14 -13.35 -11.06
N PRO A 101 -2.51 -12.30 -11.61
CA PRO A 101 -1.29 -11.73 -11.03
C PRO A 101 -1.49 -11.28 -9.58
N VAL A 102 -0.42 -11.36 -8.79
CA VAL A 102 -0.33 -10.70 -7.48
C VAL A 102 0.72 -9.60 -7.60
N TYR A 103 0.39 -8.42 -7.13
CA TYR A 103 1.21 -7.21 -7.17
C TYR A 103 1.65 -6.82 -5.75
N PRO A 104 2.74 -7.42 -5.24
CA PRO A 104 3.19 -7.15 -3.90
C PRO A 104 4.02 -5.87 -3.84
N VAL A 105 3.77 -5.10 -2.79
CA VAL A 105 4.60 -3.98 -2.34
C VAL A 105 5.21 -4.36 -1.00
N ASN A 106 6.47 -3.99 -0.76
CA ASN A 106 7.11 -4.24 0.53
C ASN A 106 6.64 -3.22 1.57
N GLY A 107 6.38 -3.73 2.77
CA GLY A 107 6.17 -2.92 3.96
C GLY A 107 7.43 -2.85 4.83
N ASN A 108 7.39 -2.01 5.86
CA ASN A 108 8.52 -1.85 6.77
C ASN A 108 8.75 -3.05 7.70
N HIS A 109 7.76 -3.92 7.87
CA HIS A 109 7.90 -5.17 8.61
C HIS A 109 8.28 -6.38 7.73
N ASP A 110 8.24 -6.26 6.42
CA ASP A 110 8.57 -7.37 5.52
C ASP A 110 10.07 -7.68 5.44
N GLY A 111 10.90 -6.94 6.15
CA GLY A 111 12.33 -7.12 6.12
C GLY A 111 13.09 -6.25 7.11
N ILE A 112 12.88 -6.42 8.40
CA ILE A 112 13.63 -5.68 9.41
C ILE A 112 14.99 -6.36 9.65
N GLY A 113 16.04 -5.77 9.14
CA GLY A 113 17.43 -6.17 9.30
C GLY A 113 18.24 -5.71 8.09
N THR A 114 19.52 -5.48 8.27
CA THR A 114 20.41 -4.86 7.28
C THR A 114 20.50 -5.60 5.93
N ASP A 115 20.05 -6.85 5.85
CA ASP A 115 20.11 -7.65 4.64
C ASP A 115 18.76 -7.81 3.92
N PHE A 116 17.63 -7.51 4.57
CA PHE A 116 16.29 -7.80 4.04
C PHE A 116 15.70 -6.71 3.14
N PHE A 117 16.23 -5.51 3.22
CA PHE A 117 15.77 -4.40 2.40
C PHE A 117 16.52 -4.23 1.09
N LYS A 118 17.38 -5.18 0.74
CA LYS A 118 18.04 -5.13 -0.56
C LYS A 118 17.02 -5.22 -1.67
N PRO A 119 17.03 -4.30 -2.62
CA PRO A 119 16.10 -4.30 -3.75
C PRO A 119 16.05 -5.64 -4.49
N ASP A 120 17.18 -6.33 -4.61
CA ASP A 120 17.33 -7.63 -5.25
C ASP A 120 16.58 -8.75 -4.50
N PHE A 121 16.55 -8.72 -3.16
CA PHE A 121 15.76 -9.69 -2.39
C PHE A 121 14.28 -9.56 -2.71
N TRP A 122 13.73 -8.34 -2.60
CA TRP A 122 12.31 -8.12 -2.86
C TRP A 122 11.95 -8.36 -4.33
N TYR A 123 12.83 -7.99 -5.26
CA TYR A 123 12.69 -8.34 -6.66
C TYR A 123 12.59 -9.85 -6.85
N ALA A 124 13.50 -10.64 -6.25
CA ALA A 124 13.50 -12.08 -6.36
C ALA A 124 12.24 -12.73 -5.78
N VAL A 125 11.62 -12.12 -4.77
CA VAL A 125 10.35 -12.58 -4.19
C VAL A 125 9.17 -12.18 -5.08
N SER A 126 9.08 -10.90 -5.48
CA SER A 126 7.88 -10.34 -6.10
C SER A 126 7.71 -10.68 -7.58
N ARG A 127 8.82 -10.79 -8.35
CA ARG A 127 8.77 -11.01 -9.81
C ARG A 127 8.08 -12.30 -10.25
N ALA A 128 7.96 -13.26 -9.35
CA ALA A 128 7.34 -14.55 -9.68
C ALA A 128 5.80 -14.44 -9.82
N TYR A 129 5.21 -13.37 -9.30
CA TYR A 129 3.76 -13.25 -9.13
C TYR A 129 3.10 -12.27 -10.09
N ASP A 130 3.87 -11.42 -10.77
CA ASP A 130 3.33 -10.43 -11.70
C ASP A 130 2.96 -11.01 -13.08
N GLN A 131 3.18 -12.31 -13.29
CA GLN A 131 2.94 -13.04 -14.55
C GLN A 131 3.58 -12.35 -15.78
N ASN A 132 4.74 -11.70 -15.58
CA ASN A 132 5.48 -10.92 -16.57
C ASN A 132 4.70 -9.69 -17.10
N THR A 133 3.76 -9.16 -16.34
CA THR A 133 3.03 -7.93 -16.67
C THR A 133 3.72 -6.68 -16.12
N ALA A 134 4.55 -6.83 -15.09
CA ALA A 134 5.28 -5.73 -14.49
C ALA A 134 6.50 -5.30 -15.33
N VAL A 135 6.66 -4.00 -15.49
CA VAL A 135 7.83 -3.37 -16.12
C VAL A 135 8.72 -2.79 -15.03
N ARG A 136 9.95 -3.26 -14.97
CA ARG A 136 10.94 -2.91 -13.94
C ARG A 136 12.20 -2.32 -14.56
N GLU A 137 12.94 -1.56 -13.79
CA GLU A 137 14.29 -1.15 -14.14
C GLU A 137 15.29 -2.12 -13.49
N GLY A 138 15.85 -3.03 -14.30
CA GLY A 138 16.73 -4.07 -13.79
C GLY A 138 16.06 -4.97 -12.75
N GLU A 139 16.74 -5.19 -11.63
CA GLU A 139 16.26 -5.98 -10.50
C GLU A 139 15.61 -5.11 -9.40
N SER A 140 14.91 -4.04 -9.81
CA SER A 140 14.26 -3.15 -8.86
C SER A 140 13.06 -3.79 -8.17
N ALA A 141 12.82 -3.39 -6.91
CA ALA A 141 11.63 -3.76 -6.16
C ALA A 141 10.39 -2.96 -6.61
N TYR A 142 10.59 -1.77 -7.14
CA TYR A 142 9.55 -0.91 -7.70
C TYR A 142 9.26 -1.27 -9.17
N TYR A 143 8.04 -1.03 -9.62
CA TYR A 143 7.59 -1.39 -10.96
C TYR A 143 6.29 -0.67 -11.34
N TYR A 144 5.94 -0.73 -12.62
CA TYR A 144 4.59 -0.39 -13.06
C TYR A 144 3.97 -1.52 -13.89
N VAL A 145 2.65 -1.47 -13.99
CA VAL A 145 1.84 -2.37 -14.81
C VAL A 145 0.88 -1.56 -15.63
N ASP A 146 0.82 -1.82 -16.93
CA ASP A 146 -0.14 -1.20 -17.83
C ASP A 146 -1.39 -2.06 -17.97
N PHE A 147 -2.53 -1.47 -17.64
CA PHE A 147 -3.86 -2.00 -17.91
C PHE A 147 -4.54 -1.18 -19.01
N PRO A 148 -5.65 -1.67 -19.61
CA PRO A 148 -6.41 -0.87 -20.56
C PRO A 148 -6.84 0.47 -19.97
N GLY A 149 -6.18 1.56 -20.41
CA GLY A 149 -6.50 2.92 -20.00
C GLY A 149 -5.98 3.38 -18.63
N VAL A 150 -5.21 2.57 -17.91
CA VAL A 150 -4.66 2.90 -16.59
C VAL A 150 -3.27 2.30 -16.44
N ARG A 151 -2.34 3.06 -15.87
CA ARG A 151 -1.07 2.54 -15.34
C ARG A 151 -1.13 2.46 -13.83
N MET A 152 -0.76 1.32 -13.27
CA MET A 152 -0.52 1.15 -11.84
C MET A 152 0.98 1.25 -11.57
N VAL A 153 1.38 2.17 -10.71
CA VAL A 153 2.78 2.38 -10.30
C VAL A 153 2.95 1.94 -8.86
N CYS A 154 3.76 0.91 -8.65
CA CYS A 154 4.07 0.34 -7.35
C CYS A 154 5.43 0.88 -6.88
N LEU A 155 5.40 1.66 -5.80
CA LEU A 155 6.60 2.19 -5.16
C LEU A 155 7.07 1.23 -4.08
N SER A 156 8.36 1.08 -3.96
CA SER A 156 9.01 0.30 -2.93
C SER A 156 9.57 1.23 -1.85
N LEU A 157 9.60 0.76 -0.62
CA LEU A 157 10.39 1.37 0.43
C LEU A 157 11.75 0.67 0.42
N PRO A 158 12.78 1.22 -0.20
CA PRO A 158 14.12 0.76 0.08
C PRO A 158 14.50 1.31 1.44
N SER A 159 15.04 0.50 2.27
CA SER A 159 15.88 0.98 3.32
C SER A 159 17.29 0.63 2.94
N ASP A 160 18.02 1.54 2.39
CA ASP A 160 19.45 1.44 2.48
C ASP A 160 19.82 1.80 3.92
N SER A 161 20.27 0.78 4.62
CA SER A 161 20.59 0.80 6.04
C SER A 161 21.73 1.75 6.44
N GLU A 162 22.37 2.40 5.50
CA GLU A 162 23.41 3.37 5.81
C GLU A 162 22.84 4.60 6.53
N LEU A 163 21.65 5.08 6.12
CA LEU A 163 20.97 6.17 6.81
C LEU A 163 20.36 5.74 8.16
N ALA A 164 19.88 4.51 8.26
CA ALA A 164 19.33 3.99 9.52
C ALA A 164 20.38 3.83 10.62
N ALA A 165 21.65 3.73 10.27
CA ALA A 165 22.74 3.64 11.23
C ALA A 165 23.16 5.01 11.82
N GLU A 166 22.93 6.10 11.08
CA GLU A 166 23.36 7.45 11.46
C GLU A 166 22.24 8.29 12.09
N HIS A 167 20.96 7.91 11.90
CA HIS A 167 19.83 8.63 12.47
C HIS A 167 19.22 7.88 13.66
N PRO A 168 18.88 8.58 14.76
CA PRO A 168 18.22 7.99 15.92
C PRO A 168 16.80 7.48 15.61
N THR A 169 16.25 7.84 14.46
CA THR A 169 14.97 7.34 13.92
C THR A 169 15.22 6.80 12.52
N PRO A 170 14.77 5.59 12.17
CA PRO A 170 14.91 5.07 10.84
C PRO A 170 14.14 5.96 9.86
N ALA A 171 14.86 6.68 9.01
CA ALA A 171 14.28 7.37 7.87
C ALA A 171 14.21 6.38 6.72
N TRP A 172 13.01 6.19 6.15
CA TRP A 172 12.87 5.50 4.87
C TRP A 172 13.01 6.53 3.75
N GLU A 173 13.49 6.11 2.62
CA GLU A 173 13.56 6.94 1.42
C GLU A 173 13.26 6.11 0.19
N TYR A 174 12.75 6.74 -0.86
CA TYR A 174 12.63 6.09 -2.15
C TYR A 174 14.00 5.93 -2.82
N GLY A 175 14.91 6.81 -2.52
CA GLY A 175 16.23 6.89 -3.11
C GLY A 175 16.24 7.46 -4.53
N ASP A 176 17.37 8.03 -4.88
CA ASP A 176 17.57 8.73 -6.16
C ASP A 176 17.24 7.87 -7.39
N ALA A 177 17.56 6.58 -7.34
CA ALA A 177 17.31 5.67 -8.46
C ALA A 177 15.80 5.51 -8.71
N GLN A 178 15.01 5.27 -7.67
CA GLN A 178 13.56 5.13 -7.79
C GLN A 178 12.90 6.45 -8.18
N LEU A 179 13.37 7.58 -7.64
CA LEU A 179 12.84 8.90 -8.00
C LEU A 179 13.12 9.25 -9.48
N ARG A 180 14.33 8.97 -9.98
CA ARG A 180 14.64 9.11 -11.41
C ARG A 180 13.79 8.20 -12.28
N TRP A 181 13.65 6.93 -11.91
CA TRP A 181 12.77 6.00 -12.61
C TRP A 181 11.31 6.46 -12.59
N LEU A 182 10.83 6.94 -11.45
CA LEU A 182 9.48 7.48 -11.32
C LEU A 182 9.23 8.61 -12.33
N ALA A 183 10.16 9.59 -12.37
CA ALA A 183 10.02 10.77 -13.24
C ALA A 183 10.21 10.44 -14.74
N HIS A 184 11.20 9.60 -15.08
CA HIS A 184 11.62 9.40 -16.47
C HIS A 184 10.98 8.18 -17.14
N THR A 185 10.46 7.24 -16.37
CA THR A 185 9.96 5.96 -16.88
C THR A 185 8.52 5.69 -16.46
N ALA A 186 8.26 5.63 -15.14
CA ALA A 186 6.95 5.26 -14.64
C ALA A 186 5.87 6.28 -15.01
N LEU A 187 6.17 7.56 -14.91
CA LEU A 187 5.26 8.65 -15.25
C LEU A 187 5.43 9.19 -16.68
N ALA A 188 6.33 8.60 -17.48
CA ALA A 188 6.45 8.92 -18.91
C ALA A 188 5.32 8.24 -19.70
N CYS A 189 4.06 8.60 -19.41
CA CYS A 189 2.88 8.05 -20.05
C CYS A 189 1.82 9.13 -20.32
N ASP A 190 0.87 8.82 -21.21
CA ASP A 190 -0.31 9.66 -21.49
C ASP A 190 -1.59 8.93 -21.06
N CYS A 191 -1.62 8.47 -19.82
CA CYS A 191 -2.78 7.78 -19.25
C CYS A 191 -2.90 8.07 -17.75
N PRO A 192 -4.09 7.87 -17.17
CA PRO A 192 -4.29 7.92 -15.73
C PRO A 192 -3.40 6.92 -14.97
N VAL A 193 -2.87 7.34 -13.82
CA VAL A 193 -1.94 6.57 -12.99
C VAL A 193 -2.53 6.33 -11.60
N LEU A 194 -2.58 5.06 -11.19
CA LEU A 194 -2.88 4.63 -9.84
C LEU A 194 -1.55 4.39 -9.10
N LEU A 195 -1.35 5.09 -7.99
CA LEU A 195 -0.17 4.91 -7.15
C LEU A 195 -0.46 3.84 -6.09
N VAL A 196 0.48 2.94 -5.87
CA VAL A 196 0.41 1.86 -4.88
C VAL A 196 1.70 1.87 -4.07
N MET A 197 1.58 2.01 -2.75
CA MET A 197 2.71 2.06 -1.82
C MET A 197 2.29 1.59 -0.44
N HIS A 198 3.23 1.16 0.38
CA HIS A 198 2.90 0.75 1.75
C HIS A 198 2.68 1.95 2.67
N VAL A 199 3.69 2.81 2.82
CA VAL A 199 3.63 3.98 3.70
C VAL A 199 2.91 5.14 3.02
N PRO A 200 1.85 5.70 3.61
CA PRO A 200 1.13 6.81 3.04
C PRO A 200 1.95 8.10 3.06
N PHE A 201 1.68 9.00 2.11
CA PHE A 201 2.27 10.36 2.12
C PHE A 201 1.70 11.23 3.25
N TYR A 202 0.45 10.96 3.60
CA TYR A 202 -0.27 11.63 4.69
C TYR A 202 -1.09 10.62 5.44
N TYR A 203 -1.19 10.81 6.74
CA TYR A 203 -2.03 10.00 7.61
C TYR A 203 -2.65 10.87 8.69
N GLU A 204 -3.79 10.43 9.19
CA GLU A 204 -4.43 10.96 10.36
C GLU A 204 -4.33 9.92 11.49
N TYR A 205 -3.83 10.34 12.61
CA TYR A 205 -3.89 9.52 13.81
C TYR A 205 -5.25 9.75 14.48
N LEU A 206 -6.11 8.73 14.41
CA LEU A 206 -7.43 8.75 15.06
C LEU A 206 -7.37 7.96 16.36
N GLY A 207 -7.20 8.64 17.49
CA GLY A 207 -7.35 8.03 18.80
C GLY A 207 -6.18 8.15 19.76
N ASP A 208 -6.37 7.60 20.96
CA ASP A 208 -5.31 7.50 21.96
C ASP A 208 -4.09 6.74 21.41
N PRO A 209 -2.88 7.12 21.82
CA PRO A 209 -1.66 6.46 21.36
C PRO A 209 -1.82 4.94 21.48
N VAL A 210 -1.74 4.26 20.34
CA VAL A 210 -1.93 2.81 20.32
C VAL A 210 -0.90 2.18 21.25
N PRO A 211 -1.31 1.41 22.25
CA PRO A 211 -0.38 0.80 23.22
C PRO A 211 0.71 -0.07 22.58
N MET A 212 0.55 -0.47 21.32
CA MET A 212 1.51 -1.27 20.59
C MET A 212 2.84 -0.53 20.31
N LEU A 213 2.82 0.79 20.18
CA LEU A 213 4.05 1.59 20.06
C LEU A 213 4.58 2.03 21.42
N GLY A 214 3.81 1.83 22.50
CA GLY A 214 4.11 2.31 23.85
C GLY A 214 5.11 1.47 24.64
N THR A 215 5.62 0.36 24.12
CA THR A 215 6.45 -0.55 24.93
C THR A 215 7.85 -0.81 24.37
N TRP A 216 8.33 0.01 23.49
CA TRP A 216 9.76 -0.05 23.19
C TRP A 216 10.51 0.56 24.38
N ASN A 217 11.15 -0.27 25.18
CA ASN A 217 11.92 0.04 26.38
C ASN A 217 11.13 0.60 27.58
N GLY A 218 9.81 0.36 27.70
CA GLY A 218 9.04 0.76 28.86
C GLY A 218 8.79 2.27 28.99
N THR A 219 9.09 3.05 27.97
CA THR A 219 8.76 4.47 27.88
C THR A 219 7.61 4.68 26.91
N HIS A 220 6.63 5.46 27.30
CA HIS A 220 5.56 5.88 26.38
C HIS A 220 6.19 6.63 25.20
N ALA A 221 5.81 6.22 23.98
CA ALA A 221 6.16 6.98 22.78
C ALA A 221 5.58 8.38 22.92
N THR A 222 6.40 9.40 22.71
CA THR A 222 5.91 10.78 22.62
C THR A 222 5.23 10.97 21.25
N GLU A 223 4.31 11.93 21.14
CA GLU A 223 3.66 12.26 19.86
C GLU A 223 4.66 12.52 18.74
N SER A 224 5.80 13.14 19.04
CA SER A 224 6.90 13.33 18.11
C SER A 224 7.56 12.01 17.66
N THR A 225 7.57 10.98 18.49
CA THR A 225 8.09 9.64 18.13
C THR A 225 7.13 8.92 17.21
N ILE A 226 5.82 9.07 17.41
CA ILE A 226 4.79 8.48 16.56
C ILE A 226 4.81 9.14 15.16
N ALA A 227 4.88 10.47 15.11
CA ALA A 227 5.03 11.20 13.87
C ALA A 227 6.32 10.80 13.11
N ALA A 228 7.41 10.60 13.82
CA ALA A 228 8.68 10.14 13.25
C ALA A 228 8.62 8.69 12.74
N LEU A 229 7.93 7.79 13.43
CA LEU A 229 7.84 6.38 13.03
C LEU A 229 6.88 6.14 11.86
N CYS A 230 5.83 6.95 11.75
CA CYS A 230 4.74 6.69 10.82
C CYS A 230 4.78 7.52 9.54
N GLY A 231 5.61 8.53 9.43
CA GLY A 231 5.52 9.49 8.32
C GLY A 231 6.82 9.87 7.64
N TRP A 232 7.93 9.23 7.97
CA TRP A 232 9.22 9.70 7.48
C TRP A 232 9.72 8.89 6.28
N ILE A 233 9.34 9.40 5.13
CA ILE A 233 10.09 9.17 3.91
C ILE A 233 10.90 10.46 3.71
N ALA A 234 12.22 10.37 3.83
CA ALA A 234 13.11 11.54 3.85
C ALA A 234 13.04 12.36 2.55
N ASP A 235 12.87 11.70 1.42
CA ASP A 235 12.82 12.28 0.08
C ASP A 235 11.38 12.41 -0.48
N ARG A 236 10.36 12.29 0.39
CA ARG A 236 8.95 12.38 -0.01
C ARG A 236 8.58 13.70 -0.71
N ASP A 237 9.27 14.79 -0.37
CA ASP A 237 8.98 16.09 -0.97
C ASP A 237 9.38 16.10 -2.44
N VAL A 238 10.48 15.47 -2.81
CA VAL A 238 10.87 15.27 -4.22
C VAL A 238 9.82 14.44 -4.95
N ALA A 239 9.34 13.36 -4.35
CA ALA A 239 8.28 12.54 -4.95
C ALA A 239 6.97 13.33 -5.14
N LYS A 240 6.57 14.16 -4.15
CA LYS A 240 5.39 15.04 -4.26
C LYS A 240 5.52 16.06 -5.39
N GLU A 241 6.71 16.66 -5.56
CA GLU A 241 6.99 17.59 -6.64
C GLU A 241 6.91 16.90 -8.01
N ILE A 242 7.42 15.68 -8.15
CA ILE A 242 7.26 14.85 -9.35
C ILE A 242 5.77 14.60 -9.65
N PHE A 243 4.98 14.22 -8.65
CA PHE A 243 3.54 13.99 -8.82
C PHE A 243 2.79 15.27 -9.19
N ALA A 244 3.15 16.40 -8.58
CA ALA A 244 2.56 17.69 -8.90
C ALA A 244 2.89 18.10 -10.34
N ALA A 245 4.12 17.92 -10.78
CA ALA A 245 4.52 18.22 -12.16
C ALA A 245 3.79 17.31 -13.17
N PHE A 246 3.66 16.02 -12.86
CA PHE A 246 2.90 15.08 -13.69
C PHE A 246 1.43 15.51 -13.83
N GLN A 247 0.77 15.81 -12.72
CA GLN A 247 -0.64 16.22 -12.69
C GLN A 247 -0.89 17.55 -13.40
N ASN A 248 0.06 18.48 -13.28
CA ASN A 248 -0.06 19.84 -13.85
C ASN A 248 0.49 19.95 -15.27
N HIS A 249 1.03 18.85 -15.84
CA HIS A 249 1.64 18.83 -17.17
C HIS A 249 2.78 19.85 -17.30
N THR A 250 3.61 19.97 -16.28
CA THR A 250 4.73 20.91 -16.22
C THR A 250 6.08 20.22 -16.26
N VAL A 251 7.12 20.94 -16.64
CA VAL A 251 8.50 20.51 -16.48
C VAL A 251 8.84 20.45 -14.99
N TYR A 252 9.60 19.45 -14.57
CA TYR A 252 10.21 19.41 -13.26
C TYR A 252 11.70 19.11 -13.37
N ASP A 253 12.51 19.94 -12.76
CA ASP A 253 13.96 19.83 -12.73
C ASP A 253 14.46 19.72 -11.29
N ASN A 254 15.25 18.67 -10.99
CA ASN A 254 15.96 18.53 -9.74
C ASN A 254 17.38 18.02 -10.01
N ALA A 255 18.33 18.96 -10.09
CA ALA A 255 19.72 18.64 -10.41
C ALA A 255 20.42 17.82 -9.31
N ALA A 256 19.98 17.92 -8.06
CA ALA A 256 20.57 17.16 -6.94
C ALA A 256 20.29 15.66 -7.10
N VAL A 257 19.10 15.29 -7.56
CA VAL A 257 18.68 13.91 -7.82
C VAL A 257 18.99 13.49 -9.27
N GLY A 258 19.27 14.45 -10.15
CA GLY A 258 19.48 14.19 -11.59
C GLY A 258 18.17 13.96 -12.35
N ILE A 259 17.11 14.68 -12.00
CA ILE A 259 15.80 14.60 -12.65
C ILE A 259 15.63 15.78 -13.62
N HIS A 260 15.20 15.44 -14.83
CA HIS A 260 14.64 16.37 -15.82
C HIS A 260 13.39 15.72 -16.40
N MET A 261 12.24 16.05 -15.88
CA MET A 261 10.96 15.47 -16.26
C MET A 261 10.27 16.40 -17.27
N ALA A 262 10.00 15.88 -18.46
CA ALA A 262 9.20 16.59 -19.48
C ALA A 262 7.72 16.63 -19.04
N PRO A 263 6.92 17.59 -19.58
CA PRO A 263 5.49 17.61 -19.35
C PRO A 263 4.83 16.30 -19.74
N SER A 264 3.92 15.81 -18.90
CA SER A 264 3.11 14.63 -19.20
C SER A 264 2.10 14.90 -20.33
N GLY A 265 1.58 13.84 -20.95
CA GLY A 265 0.54 13.95 -21.98
C GLY A 265 -0.79 14.48 -21.44
N ALA A 266 -1.65 14.98 -22.32
CA ALA A 266 -2.90 15.64 -21.93
C ALA A 266 -3.93 14.75 -21.22
N ARG A 267 -3.81 13.44 -21.34
CA ARG A 267 -4.67 12.46 -20.64
C ARG A 267 -4.07 11.95 -19.33
N ALA A 268 -2.82 12.30 -19.09
CA ALA A 268 -2.12 11.89 -17.88
C ALA A 268 -2.73 12.59 -16.65
N CYS A 269 -3.00 11.83 -15.62
CA CYS A 269 -3.44 12.35 -14.32
C CYS A 269 -3.22 11.27 -13.25
N LEU A 270 -3.17 11.68 -12.00
CA LEU A 270 -3.19 10.75 -10.89
C LEU A 270 -4.62 10.38 -10.53
N ILE A 271 -4.90 9.08 -10.46
CA ILE A 271 -6.19 8.55 -10.03
C ILE A 271 -6.31 8.72 -8.52
N ALA A 272 -5.45 8.04 -7.80
CA ALA A 272 -5.38 8.00 -6.33
C ALA A 272 -4.05 7.38 -5.88
N ALA A 273 -3.77 7.50 -4.59
CA ALA A 273 -2.73 6.74 -3.90
C ALA A 273 -3.38 5.72 -2.95
N LEU A 274 -2.96 4.45 -3.06
CA LEU A 274 -3.38 3.35 -2.18
C LEU A 274 -2.23 3.00 -1.24
N SER A 275 -2.52 2.88 0.05
CA SER A 275 -1.52 2.57 1.08
C SER A 275 -2.10 1.78 2.25
N GLY A 276 -1.22 1.23 3.08
CA GLY A 276 -1.50 0.53 4.34
C GLY A 276 -0.80 1.19 5.52
N HIS A 277 -0.02 0.42 6.30
CA HIS A 277 0.89 0.86 7.36
C HIS A 277 0.22 1.39 8.64
N MET A 278 -0.88 2.12 8.54
CA MET A 278 -1.51 2.80 9.67
C MET A 278 -2.48 1.92 10.46
N HIS A 279 -2.80 0.74 9.96
CA HIS A 279 -3.74 -0.23 10.52
C HIS A 279 -5.18 0.28 10.67
N ASN A 280 -5.47 1.50 10.26
CA ASN A 280 -6.80 2.11 10.31
C ASN A 280 -7.22 2.59 8.91
N ASP A 281 -8.51 2.87 8.75
CA ASP A 281 -9.03 3.48 7.55
C ASP A 281 -8.84 4.98 7.56
N SER A 282 -8.25 5.50 6.48
CA SER A 282 -8.22 6.93 6.25
C SER A 282 -8.50 7.24 4.78
N PHE A 283 -9.15 8.37 4.54
CA PHE A 283 -9.44 8.87 3.22
C PHE A 283 -9.23 10.38 3.18
N TRP A 284 -8.30 10.83 2.34
CA TRP A 284 -7.88 12.21 2.24
C TRP A 284 -8.08 12.74 0.83
N LEU A 285 -8.83 13.82 0.71
CA LEU A 285 -9.01 14.52 -0.55
C LEU A 285 -7.83 15.47 -0.84
N PRO A 286 -7.54 15.78 -2.12
CA PRO A 286 -6.51 16.76 -2.47
C PRO A 286 -6.75 18.10 -1.77
N GLY A 287 -5.71 18.63 -1.13
CA GLY A 287 -5.78 19.90 -0.41
C GLY A 287 -6.56 19.86 0.90
N GLU A 288 -7.11 18.72 1.30
CA GLU A 288 -7.83 18.58 2.57
C GLU A 288 -6.89 18.82 3.74
N LYS A 289 -7.35 19.69 4.65
CA LYS A 289 -6.71 19.94 5.94
C LYS A 289 -7.56 19.33 7.01
N ARG A 290 -6.98 18.45 7.80
CA ARG A 290 -7.61 17.95 9.01
C ARG A 290 -6.86 18.48 10.23
N ASN A 291 -7.60 19.15 11.10
CA ASN A 291 -7.11 19.52 12.42
C ASN A 291 -7.34 18.30 13.33
N THR A 292 -6.35 17.49 13.48
CA THR A 292 -6.34 16.47 14.53
C THR A 292 -5.94 17.16 15.84
N GLY A 293 -6.87 17.74 16.57
CA GLY A 293 -6.70 18.42 17.87
C GLY A 293 -5.23 18.70 18.26
N ASP A 294 -4.84 19.64 18.93
CA ASP A 294 -3.54 20.02 19.55
C ASP A 294 -2.18 19.61 18.92
N VAL A 295 -2.14 18.86 17.82
CA VAL A 295 -0.90 18.54 17.11
C VAL A 295 -0.84 19.34 15.82
N GLU A 296 0.11 20.25 15.72
CA GLU A 296 0.43 21.02 14.49
C GLU A 296 0.80 20.12 13.29
N SER A 297 0.81 18.82 13.47
CA SER A 297 1.03 17.80 12.44
C SER A 297 -0.19 17.47 11.59
N GLY A 298 -1.32 18.12 11.80
CA GLY A 298 -2.48 18.06 10.93
C GLY A 298 -2.10 18.45 9.51
N GLY A 299 -1.56 17.49 8.76
CA GLY A 299 -1.03 17.72 7.44
C GLY A 299 -2.13 18.08 6.45
N THR A 300 -1.77 18.87 5.47
CA THR A 300 -2.59 19.02 4.26
C THR A 300 -2.21 17.88 3.33
N ASN A 301 -3.19 17.16 2.74
CA ASN A 301 -2.91 16.27 1.64
C ASN A 301 -2.40 17.10 0.46
N ALA A 302 -1.08 17.21 0.32
CA ALA A 302 -0.44 17.94 -0.77
C ALA A 302 -0.28 17.10 -2.05
N LEU A 303 -0.73 15.82 -2.05
CA LEU A 303 -0.86 15.07 -3.28
C LEU A 303 -1.97 15.67 -4.14
N PRO A 304 -1.78 15.76 -5.46
CA PRO A 304 -2.82 16.25 -6.37
C PRO A 304 -3.92 15.19 -6.64
N CYS A 305 -3.98 14.13 -5.85
CA CYS A 305 -4.99 13.08 -5.92
C CYS A 305 -5.45 12.67 -4.52
N ALA A 306 -6.55 11.93 -4.46
CA ALA A 306 -7.02 11.34 -3.22
C ALA A 306 -6.04 10.28 -2.72
N GLN A 307 -5.93 10.15 -1.40
CA GLN A 307 -5.18 9.10 -0.74
C GLN A 307 -6.14 8.22 0.06
N PHE A 308 -6.06 6.91 -0.17
CA PHE A 308 -6.77 5.90 0.59
C PHE A 308 -5.76 5.11 1.42
N VAL A 309 -5.96 5.08 2.70
CA VAL A 309 -5.26 4.18 3.61
C VAL A 309 -6.20 3.04 3.97
N THR A 310 -5.78 1.82 3.72
CA THR A 310 -6.55 0.62 4.00
C THR A 310 -6.20 0.10 5.39
N ALA A 311 -7.22 -0.23 6.18
CA ALA A 311 -7.04 -0.81 7.50
C ALA A 311 -6.37 -2.20 7.43
N SER A 312 -5.65 -2.56 8.48
CA SER A 312 -5.04 -3.88 8.61
C SER A 312 -6.05 -5.00 8.36
N SER A 313 -5.64 -5.98 7.59
CA SER A 313 -6.43 -7.19 7.31
C SER A 313 -6.53 -8.14 8.50
N ASN A 314 -5.71 -7.92 9.54
CA ASN A 314 -5.72 -8.70 10.77
C ASN A 314 -6.47 -7.94 11.88
N PRO A 315 -7.62 -8.47 12.38
CA PRO A 315 -8.38 -7.83 13.43
C PRO A 315 -7.59 -7.57 14.72
N ALA A 316 -6.59 -8.41 15.01
CA ALA A 316 -5.80 -8.27 16.24
C ALA A 316 -4.97 -6.97 16.28
N VAL A 317 -4.58 -6.47 15.10
CA VAL A 317 -3.79 -5.23 14.95
C VAL A 317 -4.61 -4.07 14.38
N ASN A 318 -5.85 -4.32 13.96
CA ASN A 318 -6.75 -3.30 13.44
C ASN A 318 -7.51 -2.63 14.60
N PRO A 319 -7.24 -1.35 14.90
CA PRO A 319 -7.91 -0.64 15.99
C PRO A 319 -9.41 -0.48 15.75
N ASP A 320 -9.85 -0.40 14.49
CA ASP A 320 -11.25 -0.19 14.12
C ASP A 320 -12.11 -1.44 14.34
N LEU A 321 -11.48 -2.63 14.39
CA LEU A 321 -12.16 -3.90 14.59
C LEU A 321 -12.19 -4.37 16.06
N ARG A 322 -11.49 -3.69 16.96
CA ARG A 322 -11.45 -4.10 18.36
C ARG A 322 -12.83 -4.04 19.00
N GLY A 323 -13.44 -5.20 19.22
CA GLY A 323 -14.74 -5.35 19.86
C GLY A 323 -15.96 -5.27 18.94
N HIS A 324 -15.77 -5.21 17.61
CA HIS A 324 -16.85 -5.18 16.61
C HIS A 324 -16.80 -6.35 15.63
N GLU A 325 -16.29 -7.50 16.03
CA GLU A 325 -16.00 -8.65 15.17
C GLU A 325 -17.27 -9.32 14.61
N THR A 326 -17.88 -8.70 13.61
CA THR A 326 -18.90 -9.41 12.80
C THR A 326 -18.25 -10.25 11.69
N VAL A 327 -17.14 -9.78 11.14
CA VAL A 327 -16.33 -10.50 10.13
C VAL A 327 -14.86 -10.43 10.55
N PRO A 328 -14.18 -11.58 10.75
CA PRO A 328 -12.82 -11.60 11.30
C PRO A 328 -11.72 -11.33 10.27
N ALA A 329 -11.99 -10.50 9.27
CA ALA A 329 -11.01 -10.01 8.29
C ALA A 329 -11.50 -8.72 7.64
N THR A 330 -10.57 -7.83 7.32
CA THR A 330 -10.84 -6.56 6.64
C THR A 330 -10.04 -6.49 5.34
N LEU A 331 -10.71 -6.14 4.26
CA LEU A 331 -10.13 -5.97 2.93
C LEU A 331 -10.81 -4.80 2.22
N ASP A 332 -10.12 -4.21 1.25
CA ASP A 332 -10.75 -3.37 0.25
C ASP A 332 -10.74 -4.03 -1.12
N ILE A 333 -11.74 -3.78 -1.92
CA ILE A 333 -11.74 -4.13 -3.32
C ILE A 333 -11.79 -2.83 -4.12
N ALA A 334 -10.67 -2.48 -4.75
CA ALA A 334 -10.62 -1.32 -5.62
C ALA A 334 -11.33 -1.64 -6.94
N VAL A 335 -12.31 -0.81 -7.28
CA VAL A 335 -12.97 -0.81 -8.59
C VAL A 335 -12.59 0.49 -9.28
N VAL A 336 -11.68 0.42 -10.24
CA VAL A 336 -11.21 1.57 -11.03
C VAL A 336 -11.98 1.59 -12.34
N THR A 337 -12.74 2.65 -12.59
CA THR A 337 -13.62 2.77 -13.76
C THR A 337 -13.19 3.96 -14.63
N PRO A 338 -12.33 3.72 -15.65
CA PRO A 338 -11.76 4.82 -16.46
C PRO A 338 -12.81 5.64 -17.20
N CYS A 339 -13.85 5.04 -17.75
CA CYS A 339 -14.88 5.76 -18.50
C CYS A 339 -15.71 6.74 -17.63
N GLU A 340 -15.84 6.46 -16.34
CA GLU A 340 -16.52 7.33 -15.37
C GLU A 340 -15.54 8.19 -14.56
N ARG A 341 -14.23 7.95 -14.70
CA ARG A 341 -13.17 8.57 -13.92
C ARG A 341 -13.41 8.41 -12.41
N THR A 342 -13.71 7.16 -11.99
CA THR A 342 -13.99 6.84 -10.59
C THR A 342 -13.12 5.71 -10.09
N ILE A 343 -12.70 5.82 -8.83
CA ILE A 343 -12.20 4.70 -8.04
C ILE A 343 -13.09 4.54 -6.82
N THR A 344 -13.57 3.33 -6.61
CA THR A 344 -14.36 2.96 -5.43
C THR A 344 -13.63 1.84 -4.69
N LEU A 345 -13.34 2.07 -3.42
CA LEU A 345 -12.91 1.01 -2.52
C LEU A 345 -14.14 0.42 -1.86
N VAL A 346 -14.51 -0.78 -2.26
CA VAL A 346 -15.64 -1.53 -1.67
C VAL A 346 -15.11 -2.33 -0.50
N ARG A 347 -15.62 -2.04 0.69
CA ARG A 347 -15.18 -2.65 1.94
C ARG A 347 -15.70 -4.09 2.08
N TYR A 348 -14.81 -5.02 2.37
CA TYR A 348 -15.11 -6.34 2.91
C TYR A 348 -14.86 -6.32 4.43
N GLY A 349 -15.82 -6.77 5.21
CA GLY A 349 -15.78 -6.65 6.66
C GLY A 349 -16.35 -5.32 7.16
N ASP A 350 -15.95 -4.91 8.35
CA ASP A 350 -16.43 -3.67 8.96
C ASP A 350 -15.81 -2.44 8.29
N GLY A 351 -16.51 -1.33 8.31
CA GLY A 351 -16.15 -0.07 7.66
C GLY A 351 -17.07 0.29 6.49
N GLU A 352 -16.74 1.39 5.83
CA GLU A 352 -17.56 1.97 4.75
C GLU A 352 -16.85 1.93 3.39
N ASP A 353 -17.65 1.95 2.32
CA ASP A 353 -17.14 2.16 0.96
C ASP A 353 -16.66 3.61 0.82
N ARG A 354 -15.55 3.79 0.09
CA ARG A 354 -14.97 5.11 -0.16
C ARG A 354 -14.84 5.30 -1.66
N MET A 355 -15.20 6.48 -2.15
CA MET A 355 -15.19 6.78 -3.59
C MET A 355 -14.55 8.13 -3.87
N TRP A 356 -13.82 8.19 -4.99
CA TRP A 356 -13.21 9.39 -5.53
C TRP A 356 -13.46 9.51 -7.03
N HIS A 357 -13.64 10.75 -7.50
CA HIS A 357 -13.65 11.11 -8.91
C HIS A 357 -12.39 11.91 -9.23
N TRP A 358 -11.58 11.44 -10.17
CA TRP A 358 -10.33 12.10 -10.57
C TRP A 358 -10.46 12.96 -11.84
#